data_a996c92b90ef076a2d8917170feef18c
#
_entry.id   a996c92b90ef076a2d8917170feef18c
#
_cell.length_a   1.000
_cell.length_b   1.000
_cell.length_c   1.000
_cell.angle_alpha   90.00
_cell.angle_beta   90.00
_cell.angle_gamma   90.00
#
_symmetry.space_group_name_H-M   'P 1'
#
loop_
_entity.id
_entity.type
_entity.pdbx_description
1 polymer ?
#
loop_
_entity_poly.entity_id
_entity_poly.type
_entity_poly.pdbx_seq_one_letter_code
_entity_poly.pdbx_strand_id
1 'polypeptide(L)'
;MINALLWLPLAVGFVGFFLPKRLVGWWATAGAVATLVIGVIMAFGFDNGAAGLQDTVNTTWISGLGVNYSLGIDGLNLFLILLTALLWVGGIAFAAFREQERPQLFFFLMLTAETATLGSFLSQDLLLFVLFFDLMLVPFYFLFGMWGKDRSAEGGPTAPQATLKMMIYTLIGSLLMLVGAIATAIISAHGGHLTFSIEAIQHQGLPLGSQRWIFWFFAAAFLVKMPAFLVHGWMPDAYRAAPLPVLVVFSGVLAKVGAYGFLRVVLPLFPEAVSQFQTVILLVALASILYGSVMAFTQTNVRLIAGYSSVAQLGFITAGIFALRADGSDGAILQMVNQIGRAHV
;
A
#
# COMPACT_ATOMS: atom_id res chain seq x y z
N MET A 1 6.63 -17.21 12.57
CA MET A 1 7.32 -15.89 12.59
C MET A 1 6.46 -14.78 12.00
N ILE A 2 5.63 -15.05 11.02
CA ILE A 2 4.79 -14.06 10.29
C ILE A 2 3.88 -13.19 11.20
N ASN A 3 3.26 -13.77 12.24
CA ASN A 3 2.46 -13.01 13.21
C ASN A 3 3.30 -12.02 14.02
N ALA A 4 4.55 -12.38 14.35
CA ALA A 4 5.46 -11.45 15.02
C ALA A 4 5.84 -10.29 14.08
N LEU A 5 6.16 -10.57 12.83
CA LEU A 5 6.44 -9.55 11.81
C LEU A 5 5.29 -8.55 11.68
N LEU A 6 4.04 -9.04 11.65
CA LEU A 6 2.86 -8.21 11.45
C LEU A 6 2.51 -7.38 12.69
N TRP A 7 2.47 -7.98 13.88
CA TRP A 7 1.91 -7.34 15.07
C TRP A 7 2.92 -6.65 15.98
N LEU A 8 4.22 -6.93 15.79
CA LEU A 8 5.28 -6.32 16.60
C LEU A 8 5.26 -4.78 16.53
N PRO A 9 5.16 -4.13 15.34
CA PRO A 9 5.14 -2.68 15.31
C PRO A 9 3.98 -2.08 16.13
N LEU A 10 2.77 -2.64 15.99
CA LEU A 10 1.62 -2.18 16.76
C LEU A 10 1.81 -2.38 18.27
N ALA A 11 2.33 -3.53 18.69
CA ALA A 11 2.61 -3.81 20.10
C ALA A 11 3.65 -2.85 20.67
N VAL A 12 4.74 -2.58 19.94
CA VAL A 12 5.75 -1.58 20.29
C VAL A 12 5.15 -0.19 20.42
N GLY A 13 4.29 0.18 19.46
CA GLY A 13 3.58 1.46 19.48
C GLY A 13 2.68 1.61 20.69
N PHE A 14 1.94 0.57 21.05
CA PHE A 14 1.07 0.57 22.23
C PHE A 14 1.87 0.72 23.54
N VAL A 15 2.96 -0.03 23.70
CA VAL A 15 3.87 0.11 24.84
C VAL A 15 4.47 1.52 24.90
N GLY A 16 4.74 2.13 23.74
CA GLY A 16 5.27 3.48 23.62
C GLY A 16 4.42 4.57 24.30
N PHE A 17 3.11 4.37 24.48
CA PHE A 17 2.27 5.32 25.21
C PHE A 17 2.65 5.48 26.69
N PHE A 18 3.19 4.44 27.29
CA PHE A 18 3.57 4.40 28.70
C PHE A 18 5.01 4.88 28.94
N LEU A 19 5.77 5.16 27.88
CA LEU A 19 7.15 5.59 27.97
C LEU A 19 7.29 7.12 28.09
N PRO A 20 8.35 7.60 28.75
CA PRO A 20 8.70 9.02 28.76
C PRO A 20 8.91 9.56 27.33
N LYS A 21 8.49 10.81 27.09
CA LYS A 21 8.57 11.46 25.77
C LYS A 21 9.97 11.41 25.12
N ARG A 22 11.03 11.43 25.95
CA ARG A 22 12.43 11.39 25.48
C ARG A 22 12.85 10.01 24.95
N LEU A 23 12.21 8.93 25.42
CA LEU A 23 12.58 7.56 25.08
C LEU A 23 11.71 6.96 23.97
N VAL A 24 10.48 7.47 23.77
CA VAL A 24 9.52 6.84 22.85
C VAL A 24 10.02 6.76 21.40
N GLY A 25 10.75 7.78 20.92
CA GLY A 25 11.31 7.77 19.56
C GLY A 25 12.35 6.66 19.37
N TRP A 26 13.26 6.49 20.33
CA TRP A 26 14.27 5.44 20.30
C TRP A 26 13.67 4.05 20.49
N TRP A 27 12.65 3.94 21.34
CA TRP A 27 11.86 2.72 21.52
C TRP A 27 11.18 2.30 20.23
N ALA A 28 10.51 3.24 19.55
CA ALA A 28 9.88 3.01 18.27
C ALA A 28 10.91 2.60 17.18
N THR A 29 12.07 3.24 17.19
CA THR A 29 13.18 2.89 16.27
C THR A 29 13.67 1.46 16.53
N ALA A 30 13.85 1.08 17.80
CA ALA A 30 14.25 -0.29 18.16
C ALA A 30 13.19 -1.31 17.71
N GLY A 31 11.90 -0.99 17.84
CA GLY A 31 10.80 -1.83 17.35
C GLY A 31 10.81 -2.00 15.84
N ALA A 32 10.98 -0.91 15.09
CA ALA A 32 11.07 -0.96 13.63
C ALA A 32 12.31 -1.76 13.17
N VAL A 33 13.45 -1.59 13.84
CA VAL A 33 14.66 -2.41 13.56
C VAL A 33 14.38 -3.89 13.85
N ALA A 34 13.70 -4.22 14.96
CA ALA A 34 13.33 -5.60 15.28
C ALA A 34 12.40 -6.19 14.20
N THR A 35 11.45 -5.42 13.69
CA THR A 35 10.58 -5.81 12.57
C THR A 35 11.40 -6.10 11.31
N LEU A 36 12.34 -5.23 10.96
CA LEU A 36 13.26 -5.44 9.83
C LEU A 36 14.10 -6.70 10.02
N VAL A 37 14.65 -6.92 11.22
CA VAL A 37 15.45 -8.13 11.52
C VAL A 37 14.62 -9.38 11.35
N ILE A 38 13.36 -9.41 11.82
CA ILE A 38 12.47 -10.56 11.59
C ILE A 38 12.26 -10.77 10.08
N GLY A 39 11.97 -9.70 9.32
CA GLY A 39 11.83 -9.78 7.87
C GLY A 39 13.07 -10.33 7.17
N VAL A 40 14.26 -9.88 7.57
CA VAL A 40 15.54 -10.37 7.03
C VAL A 40 15.77 -11.84 7.36
N ILE A 41 15.49 -12.29 8.60
CA ILE A 41 15.60 -13.71 8.99
C ILE A 41 14.65 -14.56 8.13
N MET A 42 13.41 -14.08 7.90
CA MET A 42 12.47 -14.79 7.04
C MET A 42 12.95 -14.86 5.58
N ALA A 43 13.59 -13.78 5.08
CA ALA A 43 14.16 -13.76 3.73
C ALA A 43 15.34 -14.73 3.56
N PHE A 44 16.18 -14.88 4.57
CA PHE A 44 17.25 -15.91 4.55
C PHE A 44 16.72 -17.35 4.64
N GLY A 45 15.58 -17.53 5.28
CA GLY A 45 14.89 -18.83 5.35
C GLY A 45 14.01 -19.14 4.13
N PHE A 46 13.85 -18.19 3.21
CA PHE A 46 12.97 -18.35 2.05
C PHE A 46 13.59 -19.29 1.01
N ASP A 47 12.85 -20.33 0.64
CA ASP A 47 13.25 -21.28 -0.40
C ASP A 47 12.82 -20.77 -1.78
N ASN A 48 13.78 -20.29 -2.57
CA ASN A 48 13.56 -19.81 -3.93
C ASN A 48 13.14 -20.92 -4.92
N GLY A 49 13.35 -22.19 -4.57
CA GLY A 49 12.98 -23.34 -5.41
C GLY A 49 11.58 -23.85 -5.15
N ALA A 50 10.98 -23.50 -4.03
CA ALA A 50 9.64 -23.93 -3.66
C ALA A 50 8.59 -23.02 -4.31
N ALA A 51 7.67 -23.62 -5.07
CA ALA A 51 6.51 -22.93 -5.60
C ALA A 51 5.45 -22.73 -4.49
N GLY A 52 4.87 -21.52 -4.42
CA GLY A 52 3.75 -21.24 -3.53
C GLY A 52 4.11 -20.40 -2.29
N LEU A 53 3.16 -20.35 -1.36
CA LEU A 53 3.26 -19.56 -0.13
C LEU A 53 4.11 -20.28 0.92
N GLN A 54 4.96 -19.52 1.60
CA GLN A 54 5.77 -20.00 2.71
C GLN A 54 5.42 -19.25 4.01
N ASP A 55 5.80 -19.81 5.16
CA ASP A 55 5.49 -19.24 6.48
C ASP A 55 4.00 -18.91 6.67
N THR A 56 3.13 -19.78 6.17
CA THR A 56 1.68 -19.52 6.14
C THR A 56 1.03 -19.65 7.53
N VAL A 57 0.06 -18.79 7.78
CA VAL A 57 -0.90 -18.91 8.88
C VAL A 57 -2.29 -18.82 8.27
N ASN A 58 -3.13 -19.80 8.58
CA ASN A 58 -4.53 -19.80 8.14
C ASN A 58 -5.42 -20.27 9.29
N THR A 59 -6.22 -19.35 9.81
CA THR A 59 -7.18 -19.63 10.88
C THR A 59 -8.52 -18.99 10.53
N THR A 60 -9.60 -19.73 10.75
CA THR A 60 -10.95 -19.19 10.52
C THR A 60 -11.23 -18.05 11.48
N TRP A 61 -11.54 -16.88 10.95
CA TRP A 61 -11.87 -15.69 11.74
C TRP A 61 -13.37 -15.51 11.87
N ILE A 62 -14.11 -15.43 10.74
CA ILE A 62 -15.57 -15.31 10.72
C ILE A 62 -16.15 -16.45 9.91
N SER A 63 -16.46 -17.56 10.58
CA SER A 63 -16.91 -18.80 9.92
C SER A 63 -18.18 -18.60 9.09
N GLY A 64 -19.14 -17.81 9.58
CA GLY A 64 -20.40 -17.54 8.87
C GLY A 64 -20.26 -16.78 7.56
N LEU A 65 -19.14 -16.07 7.36
CA LEU A 65 -18.83 -15.33 6.13
C LEU A 65 -17.70 -15.99 5.32
N GLY A 66 -17.10 -17.09 5.78
CA GLY A 66 -15.97 -17.73 5.12
C GLY A 66 -14.71 -16.86 5.10
N VAL A 67 -14.55 -15.97 6.08
CA VAL A 67 -13.38 -15.08 6.20
C VAL A 67 -12.33 -15.76 7.06
N ASN A 68 -11.09 -15.79 6.57
CA ASN A 68 -9.96 -16.38 7.26
C ASN A 68 -8.90 -15.31 7.57
N TYR A 69 -8.33 -15.42 8.76
CA TYR A 69 -7.05 -14.77 9.05
C TYR A 69 -5.96 -15.60 8.36
N SER A 70 -5.70 -15.26 7.11
CA SER A 70 -4.80 -15.98 6.23
C SER A 70 -3.66 -15.07 5.80
N LEU A 71 -2.44 -15.46 6.18
CA LEU A 71 -1.21 -14.74 5.88
C LEU A 71 -0.23 -15.69 5.19
N GLY A 72 0.62 -15.14 4.31
CA GLY A 72 1.66 -15.93 3.65
C GLY A 72 2.69 -15.05 2.98
N ILE A 73 3.88 -15.62 2.75
CA ILE A 73 4.98 -14.98 2.04
C ILE A 73 5.29 -15.77 0.78
N ASP A 74 5.55 -15.05 -0.30
CA ASP A 74 6.05 -15.56 -1.57
C ASP A 74 7.06 -14.59 -2.21
N GLY A 75 7.57 -14.93 -3.38
CA GLY A 75 8.54 -14.09 -4.09
C GLY A 75 8.01 -12.72 -4.49
N LEU A 76 6.68 -12.54 -4.61
CA LEU A 76 6.08 -11.27 -4.96
C LEU A 76 6.09 -10.27 -3.79
N ASN A 77 5.72 -10.73 -2.59
CA ASN A 77 5.56 -9.84 -1.43
C ASN A 77 6.80 -9.71 -0.55
N LEU A 78 7.72 -10.68 -0.57
CA LEU A 78 8.92 -10.70 0.29
C LEU A 78 9.73 -9.39 0.19
N PHE A 79 10.04 -8.95 -1.04
CA PHE A 79 10.82 -7.73 -1.25
C PHE A 79 10.06 -6.46 -0.83
N LEU A 80 8.73 -6.44 -0.98
CA LEU A 80 7.89 -5.32 -0.54
C LEU A 80 7.78 -5.24 0.99
N ILE A 81 7.79 -6.37 1.67
CA ILE A 81 7.84 -6.48 3.12
C ILE A 81 9.17 -5.93 3.66
N LEU A 82 10.29 -6.39 3.10
CA LEU A 82 11.63 -5.91 3.47
C LEU A 82 11.78 -4.42 3.22
N LEU A 83 11.30 -3.97 2.07
CA LEU A 83 11.28 -2.56 1.71
C LEU A 83 10.49 -1.72 2.71
N THR A 84 9.29 -2.19 3.07
CA THR A 84 8.44 -1.54 4.07
C THR A 84 9.20 -1.39 5.38
N ALA A 85 9.69 -2.48 5.94
CA ALA A 85 10.41 -2.45 7.21
C ALA A 85 11.64 -1.53 7.17
N LEU A 86 12.42 -1.55 6.07
CA LEU A 86 13.58 -0.68 5.89
C LEU A 86 13.21 0.81 5.89
N LEU A 87 12.17 1.19 5.14
CA LEU A 87 11.74 2.59 5.07
C LEU A 87 11.15 3.09 6.39
N TRP A 88 10.46 2.22 7.13
CA TRP A 88 9.97 2.57 8.45
C TRP A 88 11.10 2.79 9.45
N VAL A 89 12.15 1.97 9.44
CA VAL A 89 13.36 2.24 10.23
C VAL A 89 13.92 3.62 9.91
N GLY A 90 14.10 3.96 8.63
CA GLY A 90 14.61 5.27 8.22
C GLY A 90 13.70 6.43 8.64
N GLY A 91 12.40 6.32 8.40
CA GLY A 91 11.40 7.35 8.73
C GLY A 91 11.27 7.59 10.24
N ILE A 92 11.18 6.52 11.03
CA ILE A 92 11.07 6.58 12.49
C ILE A 92 12.37 7.08 13.12
N ALA A 93 13.53 6.57 12.70
CA ALA A 93 14.82 7.05 13.20
C ALA A 93 15.00 8.54 12.91
N PHE A 94 14.71 8.99 11.68
CA PHE A 94 14.77 10.41 11.33
C PHE A 94 13.84 11.27 12.20
N ALA A 95 12.64 10.77 12.53
CA ALA A 95 11.71 11.44 13.42
C ALA A 95 12.20 11.47 14.87
N ALA A 96 12.89 10.42 15.33
CA ALA A 96 13.41 10.31 16.70
C ALA A 96 14.54 11.32 16.99
N PHE A 97 15.32 11.74 15.98
CA PHE A 97 16.32 12.80 16.09
C PHE A 97 15.73 14.21 16.19
N ARG A 98 14.42 14.36 16.02
CA ARG A 98 13.73 15.66 16.05
C ARG A 98 12.68 15.69 17.15
N GLU A 99 12.51 16.84 17.76
CA GLU A 99 11.40 17.03 18.68
C GLU A 99 10.07 16.99 17.94
N GLN A 100 9.23 16.06 18.36
CA GLN A 100 7.87 15.91 17.82
C GLN A 100 6.85 16.43 18.85
N GLU A 101 5.85 17.14 18.39
CA GLU A 101 4.68 17.40 19.22
C GLU A 101 3.96 16.08 19.49
N ARG A 102 3.55 15.82 20.75
CA ARG A 102 2.84 14.58 21.16
C ARG A 102 3.53 13.30 20.66
N PRO A 103 4.82 13.08 21.01
CA PRO A 103 5.63 12.04 20.38
C PRO A 103 5.07 10.63 20.56
N GLN A 104 4.40 10.33 21.71
CA GLN A 104 3.79 9.00 21.90
C GLN A 104 2.73 8.70 20.83
N LEU A 105 1.85 9.65 20.54
CA LEU A 105 0.82 9.49 19.53
C LEU A 105 1.43 9.44 18.11
N PHE A 106 2.43 10.28 17.82
CA PHE A 106 3.12 10.28 16.53
C PHE A 106 3.73 8.91 16.21
N PHE A 107 4.55 8.37 17.11
CA PHE A 107 5.23 7.10 16.90
C PHE A 107 4.25 5.91 16.91
N PHE A 108 3.20 5.97 17.73
CA PHE A 108 2.13 4.99 17.69
C PHE A 108 1.46 4.93 16.31
N LEU A 109 1.09 6.09 15.74
CA LEU A 109 0.47 6.16 14.42
C LEU A 109 1.43 5.69 13.31
N MET A 110 2.72 6.02 13.40
CA MET A 110 3.73 5.53 12.46
C MET A 110 3.82 4.00 12.48
N LEU A 111 3.88 3.38 13.65
CA LEU A 111 3.95 1.93 13.82
C LEU A 111 2.63 1.23 13.45
N THR A 112 1.49 1.88 13.70
CA THR A 112 0.18 1.39 13.22
C THR A 112 0.12 1.39 11.68
N ALA A 113 0.66 2.42 11.04
CA ALA A 113 0.76 2.48 9.57
C ALA A 113 1.68 1.38 9.02
N GLU A 114 2.78 1.05 9.71
CA GLU A 114 3.67 -0.06 9.38
C GLU A 114 2.91 -1.39 9.42
N THR A 115 2.22 -1.67 10.53
CA THR A 115 1.40 -2.88 10.68
C THR A 115 0.36 -3.00 9.57
N ALA A 116 -0.38 -1.92 9.29
CA ALA A 116 -1.41 -1.93 8.24
C ALA A 116 -0.81 -2.19 6.85
N THR A 117 0.36 -1.63 6.57
CA THR A 117 1.06 -1.83 5.29
C THR A 117 1.59 -3.25 5.15
N LEU A 118 2.24 -3.78 6.18
CA LEU A 118 2.69 -5.18 6.21
C LEU A 118 1.52 -6.14 6.09
N GLY A 119 0.40 -5.86 6.79
CA GLY A 119 -0.82 -6.66 6.71
C GLY A 119 -1.40 -6.72 5.30
N SER A 120 -1.36 -5.61 4.55
CA SER A 120 -1.81 -5.59 3.15
C SER A 120 -0.95 -6.48 2.25
N PHE A 121 0.37 -6.52 2.46
CA PHE A 121 1.25 -7.39 1.67
C PHE A 121 1.17 -8.86 2.08
N LEU A 122 0.91 -9.15 3.35
CA LEU A 122 0.87 -10.51 3.88
C LEU A 122 -0.48 -11.22 3.65
N SER A 123 -1.57 -10.48 3.45
CA SER A 123 -2.93 -11.03 3.38
C SER A 123 -3.14 -11.93 2.16
N GLN A 124 -3.67 -13.13 2.41
CA GLN A 124 -4.06 -14.12 1.40
C GLN A 124 -5.60 -14.30 1.34
N ASP A 125 -6.32 -13.57 2.18
CA ASP A 125 -7.78 -13.46 2.18
C ASP A 125 -8.17 -12.06 1.66
N LEU A 126 -9.12 -12.02 0.74
CA LEU A 126 -9.49 -10.78 0.04
C LEU A 126 -10.08 -9.74 0.97
N LEU A 127 -10.90 -10.15 1.96
CA LEU A 127 -11.48 -9.22 2.92
C LEU A 127 -10.43 -8.73 3.92
N LEU A 128 -9.51 -9.60 4.33
CA LEU A 128 -8.38 -9.22 5.18
C LEU A 128 -7.46 -8.22 4.46
N PHE A 129 -7.22 -8.41 3.15
CA PHE A 129 -6.48 -7.45 2.32
C PHE A 129 -7.18 -6.08 2.32
N VAL A 130 -8.49 -6.04 2.04
CA VAL A 130 -9.27 -4.80 2.05
C VAL A 130 -9.18 -4.10 3.41
N LEU A 131 -9.32 -4.86 4.50
CA LEU A 131 -9.25 -4.32 5.86
C LEU A 131 -7.90 -3.64 6.14
N PHE A 132 -6.77 -4.28 5.85
CA PHE A 132 -5.46 -3.68 6.05
C PHE A 132 -5.18 -2.52 5.09
N PHE A 133 -5.66 -2.62 3.84
CA PHE A 133 -5.57 -1.56 2.85
C PHE A 133 -6.28 -0.27 3.33
N ASP A 134 -7.43 -0.40 3.99
CA ASP A 134 -8.20 0.71 4.53
C ASP A 134 -7.66 1.18 5.89
N LEU A 135 -7.19 0.25 6.71
CA LEU A 135 -6.60 0.58 8.00
C LEU A 135 -5.41 1.56 7.86
N MET A 136 -4.66 1.51 6.75
CA MET A 136 -3.59 2.48 6.48
C MET A 136 -4.08 3.93 6.45
N LEU A 137 -5.33 4.19 6.05
CA LEU A 137 -5.86 5.55 5.92
C LEU A 137 -5.94 6.26 7.28
N VAL A 138 -6.28 5.52 8.33
CA VAL A 138 -6.49 6.07 9.67
C VAL A 138 -5.22 6.74 10.22
N PRO A 139 -4.07 6.05 10.36
CA PRO A 139 -2.86 6.69 10.85
C PRO A 139 -2.38 7.82 9.95
N PHE A 140 -2.44 7.67 8.62
CA PHE A 140 -2.03 8.75 7.72
C PHE A 140 -2.93 9.98 7.81
N TYR A 141 -4.24 9.81 8.00
CA TYR A 141 -5.14 10.94 8.25
C TYR A 141 -4.68 11.79 9.43
N PHE A 142 -4.40 11.16 10.56
CA PHE A 142 -3.94 11.88 11.76
C PHE A 142 -2.53 12.44 11.57
N LEU A 143 -1.60 11.67 10.98
CA LEU A 143 -0.21 12.12 10.77
C LEU A 143 -0.14 13.35 9.85
N PHE A 144 -0.94 13.41 8.81
CA PHE A 144 -1.00 14.58 7.92
C PHE A 144 -1.77 15.74 8.55
N GLY A 145 -2.92 15.46 9.19
CA GLY A 145 -3.77 16.49 9.75
C GLY A 145 -3.19 17.19 10.97
N MET A 146 -2.46 16.45 11.83
CA MET A 146 -1.95 16.99 13.10
C MET A 146 -0.51 17.51 13.01
N TRP A 147 0.35 16.89 12.20
CA TRP A 147 1.76 17.27 12.07
C TRP A 147 2.09 17.83 10.67
N GLY A 148 1.10 17.90 9.80
CA GLY A 148 1.25 18.54 8.49
C GLY A 148 1.57 20.02 8.59
N LYS A 149 2.36 20.50 7.65
CA LYS A 149 2.68 21.93 7.56
C LYS A 149 1.63 22.66 6.75
N ASP A 150 1.09 23.75 7.31
CA ASP A 150 0.24 24.67 6.58
C ASP A 150 1.08 25.44 5.54
N ARG A 151 0.63 25.42 4.31
CA ARG A 151 1.26 26.10 3.16
C ARG A 151 0.34 27.12 2.51
N SER A 152 -0.67 27.59 3.24
CA SER A 152 -1.61 28.60 2.74
C SER A 152 -0.90 29.91 2.32
N ALA A 153 0.18 30.28 3.01
CA ALA A 153 1.01 31.43 2.64
C ALA A 153 1.72 31.28 1.28
N GLU A 154 1.89 30.05 0.79
CA GLU A 154 2.49 29.73 -0.53
C GLU A 154 1.41 29.47 -1.60
N GLY A 155 0.15 29.86 -1.35
CA GLY A 155 -0.98 29.63 -2.26
C GLY A 155 -1.45 28.17 -2.35
N GLY A 156 -1.06 27.33 -1.40
CA GLY A 156 -1.50 25.95 -1.29
C GLY A 156 -2.65 25.76 -0.29
N PRO A 157 -3.24 24.57 -0.23
CA PRO A 157 -4.24 24.25 0.80
C PRO A 157 -3.62 24.17 2.19
N THR A 158 -4.45 24.35 3.23
CA THR A 158 -4.06 24.05 4.60
C THR A 158 -3.83 22.54 4.78
N ALA A 159 -3.06 22.14 5.80
CA ALA A 159 -2.81 20.73 6.06
C ALA A 159 -4.12 19.91 6.27
N PRO A 160 -5.13 20.38 7.01
CA PRO A 160 -6.43 19.71 7.10
C PRO A 160 -7.18 19.58 5.75
N GLN A 161 -7.12 20.61 4.88
CA GLN A 161 -7.76 20.55 3.57
C GLN A 161 -7.09 19.53 2.65
N ALA A 162 -5.74 19.51 2.62
CA ALA A 162 -4.97 18.52 1.86
C ALA A 162 -5.27 17.10 2.35
N THR A 163 -5.33 16.91 3.68
CA THR A 163 -5.65 15.63 4.31
C THR A 163 -7.06 15.17 3.98
N LEU A 164 -8.06 16.06 4.09
CA LEU A 164 -9.44 15.74 3.76
C LEU A 164 -9.59 15.34 2.28
N LYS A 165 -8.93 16.07 1.38
CA LYS A 165 -8.93 15.75 -0.05
C LYS A 165 -8.35 14.36 -0.31
N MET A 166 -7.19 14.05 0.27
CA MET A 166 -6.57 12.72 0.20
C MET A 166 -7.53 11.63 0.71
N MET A 167 -8.17 11.88 1.87
CA MET A 167 -9.12 10.92 2.47
C MET A 167 -10.31 10.65 1.58
N ILE A 168 -10.95 11.69 1.02
CA ILE A 168 -12.12 11.53 0.15
C ILE A 168 -11.76 10.68 -1.08
N TYR A 169 -10.66 10.98 -1.76
CA TYR A 169 -10.23 10.22 -2.93
C TYR A 169 -9.99 8.75 -2.59
N THR A 170 -9.19 8.50 -1.55
CA THR A 170 -8.79 7.14 -1.17
C THR A 170 -9.96 6.35 -0.58
N LEU A 171 -10.83 6.98 0.22
CA LEU A 171 -12.02 6.33 0.80
C LEU A 171 -13.04 5.92 -0.27
N ILE A 172 -13.30 6.78 -1.27
CA ILE A 172 -14.20 6.41 -2.38
C ILE A 172 -13.63 5.19 -3.11
N GLY A 173 -12.34 5.18 -3.42
CA GLY A 173 -11.70 4.03 -4.05
C GLY A 173 -11.84 2.76 -3.22
N SER A 174 -11.55 2.83 -1.93
CA SER A 174 -11.58 1.66 -1.05
C SER A 174 -13.00 1.13 -0.80
N LEU A 175 -14.01 2.00 -0.72
CA LEU A 175 -15.40 1.56 -0.65
C LEU A 175 -15.83 0.82 -1.91
N LEU A 176 -15.41 1.26 -3.10
CA LEU A 176 -15.64 0.51 -4.33
C LEU A 176 -14.96 -0.86 -4.27
N MET A 177 -13.70 -0.93 -3.82
CA MET A 177 -12.98 -2.19 -3.65
C MET A 177 -13.68 -3.13 -2.67
N LEU A 178 -14.19 -2.63 -1.54
CA LEU A 178 -14.94 -3.42 -0.57
C LEU A 178 -16.18 -4.04 -1.20
N VAL A 179 -16.96 -3.25 -1.94
CA VAL A 179 -18.14 -3.77 -2.69
C VAL A 179 -17.68 -4.81 -3.72
N GLY A 180 -16.60 -4.55 -4.44
CA GLY A 180 -16.01 -5.49 -5.38
C GLY A 180 -15.58 -6.81 -4.72
N ALA A 181 -14.96 -6.74 -3.53
CA ALA A 181 -14.53 -7.92 -2.79
C ALA A 181 -15.71 -8.79 -2.32
N ILE A 182 -16.75 -8.16 -1.77
CA ILE A 182 -17.96 -8.86 -1.35
C ILE A 182 -18.64 -9.50 -2.55
N ALA A 183 -18.80 -8.76 -3.65
CA ALA A 183 -19.39 -9.28 -4.87
C ALA A 183 -18.57 -10.44 -5.46
N THR A 184 -17.25 -10.35 -5.44
CA THR A 184 -16.35 -11.42 -5.88
C THR A 184 -16.61 -12.69 -5.09
N ALA A 185 -16.63 -12.63 -3.76
CA ALA A 185 -16.88 -13.79 -2.90
C ALA A 185 -18.27 -14.40 -3.10
N ILE A 186 -19.32 -13.58 -3.23
CA ILE A 186 -20.69 -14.07 -3.43
C ILE A 186 -20.85 -14.75 -4.79
N ILE A 187 -20.31 -14.15 -5.84
CA ILE A 187 -20.48 -14.65 -7.21
C ILE A 187 -19.62 -15.89 -7.44
N SER A 188 -18.40 -15.93 -6.93
CA SER A 188 -17.53 -17.10 -7.04
C SER A 188 -18.06 -18.33 -6.30
N ALA A 189 -18.85 -18.14 -5.24
CA ALA A 189 -19.43 -19.23 -4.48
C ALA A 189 -20.42 -20.10 -5.27
N HIS A 190 -20.97 -19.61 -6.39
CA HIS A 190 -21.93 -20.33 -7.25
C HIS A 190 -23.07 -21.00 -6.48
N GLY A 191 -23.52 -20.40 -5.35
CA GLY A 191 -24.52 -20.98 -4.45
C GLY A 191 -24.00 -22.00 -3.45
N GLY A 192 -22.69 -22.27 -3.42
CA GLY A 192 -22.00 -23.10 -2.44
C GLY A 192 -21.50 -22.31 -1.22
N HIS A 193 -20.37 -22.74 -0.67
CA HIS A 193 -19.78 -22.07 0.51
C HIS A 193 -19.09 -20.76 0.13
N LEU A 194 -19.44 -19.70 0.86
CA LEU A 194 -18.78 -18.39 0.73
C LEU A 194 -17.34 -18.48 1.20
N THR A 195 -16.42 -17.90 0.43
CA THR A 195 -15.00 -17.80 0.80
C THR A 195 -14.40 -16.49 0.30
N PHE A 196 -13.47 -15.93 1.06
CA PHE A 196 -12.65 -14.80 0.67
C PHE A 196 -11.19 -15.19 0.39
N SER A 197 -10.84 -16.48 0.45
CA SER A 197 -9.51 -16.95 0.06
C SER A 197 -9.24 -16.63 -1.41
N ILE A 198 -8.16 -15.87 -1.67
CA ILE A 198 -7.77 -15.48 -3.03
C ILE A 198 -7.52 -16.71 -3.90
N GLU A 199 -6.85 -17.71 -3.37
CA GLU A 199 -6.57 -18.96 -4.06
C GLU A 199 -7.85 -19.73 -4.39
N ALA A 200 -8.76 -19.88 -3.42
CA ALA A 200 -10.03 -20.57 -3.65
C ALA A 200 -10.90 -19.87 -4.69
N ILE A 201 -10.99 -18.52 -4.64
CA ILE A 201 -11.74 -17.73 -5.63
C ILE A 201 -11.12 -17.88 -7.03
N GLN A 202 -9.80 -17.89 -7.13
CA GLN A 202 -9.10 -18.08 -8.41
C GLN A 202 -9.45 -19.44 -9.04
N HIS A 203 -9.51 -20.50 -8.23
CA HIS A 203 -9.89 -21.82 -8.72
C HIS A 203 -11.36 -21.94 -9.09
N GLN A 204 -12.25 -21.26 -8.37
CA GLN A 204 -13.70 -21.24 -8.66
C GLN A 204 -14.02 -20.47 -9.95
N GLY A 205 -13.26 -19.39 -10.21
CA GLY A 205 -13.45 -18.50 -11.34
C GLY A 205 -14.71 -17.63 -11.21
N LEU A 206 -14.83 -16.63 -12.06
CA LEU A 206 -15.98 -15.73 -12.13
C LEU A 206 -16.50 -15.62 -13.57
N PRO A 207 -17.83 -15.51 -13.78
CA PRO A 207 -18.39 -15.25 -15.10
C PRO A 207 -17.86 -13.94 -15.70
N LEU A 208 -17.61 -13.89 -17.00
CA LEU A 208 -17.08 -12.73 -17.72
C LEU A 208 -17.86 -11.43 -17.44
N GLY A 209 -19.19 -11.52 -17.43
CA GLY A 209 -20.05 -10.36 -17.16
C GLY A 209 -19.77 -9.73 -15.79
N SER A 210 -19.52 -10.57 -14.78
CA SER A 210 -19.17 -10.13 -13.43
C SER A 210 -17.73 -9.61 -13.35
N GLN A 211 -16.77 -10.28 -14.00
CA GLN A 211 -15.40 -9.81 -14.02
C GLN A 211 -15.29 -8.36 -14.53
N ARG A 212 -16.08 -7.97 -15.54
CA ARG A 212 -16.01 -6.66 -16.18
C ARG A 212 -16.26 -5.48 -15.23
N TRP A 213 -17.34 -5.53 -14.46
CA TRP A 213 -17.66 -4.42 -13.57
C TRP A 213 -16.86 -4.47 -12.26
N ILE A 214 -16.60 -5.68 -11.73
CA ILE A 214 -15.79 -5.85 -10.52
C ILE A 214 -14.35 -5.37 -10.77
N PHE A 215 -13.78 -5.68 -11.94
CA PHE A 215 -12.47 -5.18 -12.34
C PHE A 215 -12.35 -3.66 -12.15
N TRP A 216 -13.35 -2.89 -12.60
CA TRP A 216 -13.30 -1.43 -12.47
C TRP A 216 -13.40 -0.96 -11.02
N PHE A 217 -14.04 -1.69 -10.15
CA PHE A 217 -14.10 -1.37 -8.72
C PHE A 217 -12.72 -1.51 -8.06
N PHE A 218 -12.01 -2.60 -8.34
CA PHE A 218 -10.63 -2.76 -7.88
C PHE A 218 -9.66 -1.81 -8.60
N ALA A 219 -9.78 -1.67 -9.92
CA ALA A 219 -8.92 -0.79 -10.69
C ALA A 219 -9.04 0.67 -10.22
N ALA A 220 -10.26 1.16 -9.94
CA ALA A 220 -10.46 2.51 -9.41
C ALA A 220 -9.73 2.70 -8.07
N ALA A 221 -9.87 1.74 -7.14
CA ALA A 221 -9.19 1.80 -5.85
C ALA A 221 -7.66 1.87 -6.00
N PHE A 222 -7.11 0.99 -6.82
CA PHE A 222 -5.66 0.90 -6.99
C PHE A 222 -5.09 2.07 -7.78
N LEU A 223 -5.77 2.55 -8.83
CA LEU A 223 -5.34 3.72 -9.59
C LEU A 223 -5.41 5.01 -8.74
N VAL A 224 -6.40 5.15 -7.86
CA VAL A 224 -6.46 6.25 -6.90
C VAL A 224 -5.29 6.18 -5.93
N LYS A 225 -5.00 4.99 -5.38
CA LYS A 225 -3.90 4.78 -4.42
C LYS A 225 -2.54 5.02 -5.06
N MET A 226 -2.37 4.66 -6.34
CA MET A 226 -1.17 4.85 -7.15
C MET A 226 -1.06 6.23 -7.81
N PRO A 227 -1.75 7.25 -7.38
CA PRO A 227 -2.14 8.50 -8.02
C PRO A 227 -1.94 8.51 -9.56
N ALA A 228 -2.66 7.65 -10.26
CA ALA A 228 -2.61 7.59 -11.71
C ALA A 228 -3.23 8.86 -12.36
N PHE A 229 -2.88 9.13 -13.60
CA PHE A 229 -3.49 10.22 -14.37
C PHE A 229 -5.03 10.18 -14.26
N LEU A 230 -5.67 11.32 -14.17
CA LEU A 230 -7.07 11.63 -13.83
C LEU A 230 -7.40 11.57 -12.33
N VAL A 231 -6.85 10.65 -11.55
CA VAL A 231 -7.18 10.45 -10.12
C VAL A 231 -6.05 10.86 -9.16
N HIS A 232 -4.98 11.49 -9.68
CA HIS A 232 -3.82 11.95 -8.89
C HIS A 232 -4.03 13.28 -8.16
N GLY A 233 -5.17 13.95 -8.33
CA GLY A 233 -5.39 15.33 -7.87
C GLY A 233 -5.22 15.57 -6.36
N TRP A 234 -5.24 14.53 -5.54
CA TRP A 234 -5.01 14.59 -4.10
C TRP A 234 -3.50 14.62 -3.74
N MET A 235 -2.65 14.04 -4.60
CA MET A 235 -1.24 13.78 -4.29
C MET A 235 -0.41 15.07 -4.13
N PRO A 236 -0.48 16.09 -5.02
CA PRO A 236 0.33 17.28 -4.88
C PRO A 236 0.10 18.01 -3.56
N ASP A 237 -1.14 18.08 -3.11
CA ASP A 237 -1.52 18.74 -1.86
C ASP A 237 -1.02 17.95 -0.65
N ALA A 238 -1.18 16.63 -0.68
CA ALA A 238 -0.69 15.73 0.36
C ALA A 238 0.84 15.81 0.50
N TYR A 239 1.58 15.77 -0.62
CA TYR A 239 3.06 15.85 -0.60
C TYR A 239 3.56 17.21 -0.06
N ARG A 240 2.86 18.31 -0.37
CA ARG A 240 3.20 19.64 0.18
C ARG A 240 3.00 19.68 1.69
N ALA A 241 1.87 19.15 2.19
CA ALA A 241 1.49 19.22 3.59
C ALA A 241 2.24 18.23 4.47
N ALA A 242 2.64 17.05 3.97
CA ALA A 242 3.19 15.96 4.74
C ALA A 242 4.40 16.35 5.59
N PRO A 243 4.47 15.88 6.86
CA PRO A 243 5.73 15.90 7.62
C PRO A 243 6.77 15.02 6.91
N LEU A 244 8.04 15.46 6.90
CA LEU A 244 9.07 14.78 6.12
C LEU A 244 9.25 13.28 6.49
N PRO A 245 9.29 12.87 7.79
CA PRO A 245 9.38 11.46 8.14
C PRO A 245 8.22 10.62 7.62
N VAL A 246 7.02 11.21 7.64
CA VAL A 246 5.79 10.56 7.13
C VAL A 246 5.82 10.48 5.61
N LEU A 247 6.29 11.53 4.94
CA LEU A 247 6.38 11.58 3.49
C LEU A 247 7.30 10.48 2.93
N VAL A 248 8.41 10.17 3.61
CA VAL A 248 9.35 9.10 3.20
C VAL A 248 8.63 7.76 3.10
N VAL A 249 7.92 7.34 4.16
CA VAL A 249 7.21 6.06 4.18
C VAL A 249 5.98 6.07 3.27
N PHE A 250 5.27 7.19 3.22
CA PHE A 250 4.09 7.38 2.39
C PHE A 250 4.42 7.27 0.89
N SER A 251 5.41 8.03 0.41
CA SER A 251 5.84 8.00 -0.99
C SER A 251 6.55 6.70 -1.36
N GLY A 252 7.28 6.13 -0.40
CA GLY A 252 8.08 4.94 -0.60
C GLY A 252 7.27 3.66 -0.76
N VAL A 253 6.16 3.49 -0.05
CA VAL A 253 5.45 2.19 0.01
C VAL A 253 3.97 2.27 -0.32
N LEU A 254 3.25 3.34 0.10
CA LEU A 254 1.79 3.36 0.02
C LEU A 254 1.24 3.10 -1.39
N ALA A 255 1.82 3.75 -2.39
CA ALA A 255 1.41 3.56 -3.79
C ALA A 255 1.71 2.15 -4.31
N LYS A 256 2.73 1.46 -3.75
CA LYS A 256 3.08 0.09 -4.13
C LYS A 256 2.06 -0.95 -3.68
N VAL A 257 1.29 -0.65 -2.62
CA VAL A 257 0.17 -1.52 -2.21
C VAL A 257 -0.89 -1.58 -3.32
N GLY A 258 -1.12 -0.49 -4.07
CA GLY A 258 -2.02 -0.50 -5.24
C GLY A 258 -1.46 -1.35 -6.38
N ALA A 259 -0.15 -1.23 -6.69
CA ALA A 259 0.51 -2.06 -7.70
C ALA A 259 0.50 -3.56 -7.32
N TYR A 260 0.76 -3.85 -6.04
CA TYR A 260 0.64 -5.20 -5.49
C TYR A 260 -0.78 -5.74 -5.61
N GLY A 261 -1.79 -4.90 -5.36
CA GLY A 261 -3.20 -5.27 -5.53
C GLY A 261 -3.54 -5.67 -6.97
N PHE A 262 -2.98 -4.98 -7.96
CA PHE A 262 -3.13 -5.42 -9.36
C PHE A 262 -2.50 -6.80 -9.59
N LEU A 263 -1.28 -7.03 -9.12
CA LEU A 263 -0.57 -8.30 -9.30
C LEU A 263 -1.21 -9.46 -8.51
N ARG A 264 -1.59 -9.22 -7.25
CA ARG A 264 -2.09 -10.26 -6.33
C ARG A 264 -3.57 -10.56 -6.48
N VAL A 265 -4.38 -9.55 -6.81
CA VAL A 265 -5.85 -9.66 -6.83
C VAL A 265 -6.38 -9.59 -8.25
N VAL A 266 -6.10 -8.49 -8.98
CA VAL A 266 -6.78 -8.23 -10.25
C VAL A 266 -6.36 -9.19 -11.35
N LEU A 267 -5.06 -9.41 -11.54
CA LEU A 267 -4.57 -10.30 -12.60
C LEU A 267 -5.05 -11.74 -12.44
N PRO A 268 -4.94 -12.36 -11.25
CA PRO A 268 -5.35 -13.76 -11.10
C PRO A 268 -6.86 -13.96 -11.01
N LEU A 269 -7.62 -13.01 -10.45
CA LEU A 269 -9.07 -13.19 -10.26
C LEU A 269 -9.92 -12.77 -11.46
N PHE A 270 -9.43 -11.84 -12.30
CA PHE A 270 -10.20 -11.26 -13.42
C PHE A 270 -9.45 -11.33 -14.76
N PRO A 271 -8.89 -12.49 -15.17
CA PRO A 271 -7.98 -12.58 -16.33
C PRO A 271 -8.64 -12.11 -17.63
N GLU A 272 -9.92 -12.40 -17.84
CA GLU A 272 -10.64 -12.03 -19.07
C GLU A 272 -10.91 -10.52 -19.11
N ALA A 273 -11.32 -9.90 -17.98
CA ALA A 273 -11.51 -8.46 -17.89
C ALA A 273 -10.16 -7.71 -18.01
N VAL A 274 -9.09 -8.25 -17.45
CA VAL A 274 -7.72 -7.73 -17.60
C VAL A 274 -7.33 -7.68 -19.07
N SER A 275 -7.51 -8.76 -19.81
CA SER A 275 -7.23 -8.82 -21.27
C SER A 275 -8.09 -7.82 -22.04
N GLN A 276 -9.38 -7.72 -21.71
CA GLN A 276 -10.31 -6.80 -22.39
C GLN A 276 -9.97 -5.33 -22.15
N PHE A 277 -9.60 -4.95 -20.92
CA PHE A 277 -9.35 -3.57 -20.54
C PHE A 277 -7.86 -3.19 -20.55
N GLN A 278 -6.98 -4.09 -20.94
CA GLN A 278 -5.54 -3.90 -21.05
C GLN A 278 -5.17 -2.57 -21.72
N THR A 279 -5.72 -2.33 -22.91
CA THR A 279 -5.42 -1.12 -23.69
C THR A 279 -5.80 0.15 -22.95
N VAL A 280 -6.95 0.18 -22.27
CA VAL A 280 -7.39 1.35 -21.52
C VAL A 280 -6.44 1.66 -20.35
N ILE A 281 -6.04 0.62 -19.61
CA ILE A 281 -5.09 0.80 -18.49
C ILE A 281 -3.70 1.21 -19.01
N LEU A 282 -3.24 0.65 -20.13
CA LEU A 282 -1.97 1.07 -20.76
C LEU A 282 -2.01 2.53 -21.23
N LEU A 283 -3.14 3.01 -21.75
CA LEU A 283 -3.31 4.43 -22.10
C LEU A 283 -3.27 5.34 -20.84
N VAL A 284 -3.90 4.93 -19.75
CA VAL A 284 -3.80 5.64 -18.46
C VAL A 284 -2.36 5.64 -17.93
N ALA A 285 -1.66 4.52 -18.06
CA ALA A 285 -0.25 4.40 -17.67
C ALA A 285 0.63 5.32 -18.52
N LEU A 286 0.47 5.33 -19.84
CA LEU A 286 1.20 6.22 -20.76
C LEU A 286 0.92 7.69 -20.44
N ALA A 287 -0.34 8.05 -20.22
CA ALA A 287 -0.73 9.41 -19.83
C ALA A 287 -0.09 9.79 -18.48
N SER A 288 -0.02 8.87 -17.51
CA SER A 288 0.66 9.09 -16.21
C SER A 288 2.16 9.34 -16.40
N ILE A 289 2.82 8.58 -17.29
CA ILE A 289 4.24 8.74 -17.61
C ILE A 289 4.49 10.15 -18.21
N LEU A 290 3.76 10.48 -19.26
CA LEU A 290 3.97 11.74 -19.98
C LEU A 290 3.61 12.95 -19.11
N TYR A 291 2.42 12.94 -18.52
CA TYR A 291 1.94 14.03 -17.66
C TYR A 291 2.84 14.19 -16.43
N GLY A 292 3.13 13.10 -15.71
CA GLY A 292 3.97 13.12 -14.53
C GLY A 292 5.38 13.66 -14.82
N SER A 293 5.99 13.26 -15.95
CA SER A 293 7.31 13.73 -16.38
C SER A 293 7.31 15.23 -16.69
N VAL A 294 6.36 15.70 -17.49
CA VAL A 294 6.22 17.14 -17.83
C VAL A 294 5.98 17.96 -16.57
N MET A 295 5.05 17.52 -15.72
CA MET A 295 4.74 18.23 -14.48
C MET A 295 5.91 18.25 -13.51
N ALA A 296 6.68 17.17 -13.39
CA ALA A 296 7.90 17.15 -12.55
C ALA A 296 8.93 18.17 -13.05
N PHE A 297 9.11 18.27 -14.37
CA PHE A 297 10.06 19.21 -14.97
C PHE A 297 9.68 20.67 -14.77
N THR A 298 8.38 20.99 -14.68
CA THR A 298 7.88 22.36 -14.53
C THR A 298 7.80 22.86 -13.08
N GLN A 299 8.02 21.98 -12.08
CA GLN A 299 7.94 22.36 -10.67
C GLN A 299 9.24 22.99 -10.17
N THR A 300 9.10 23.97 -9.28
CA THR A 300 10.22 24.55 -8.51
C THR A 300 10.31 23.99 -7.09
N ASN A 301 9.24 23.37 -6.59
CA ASN A 301 9.18 22.77 -5.27
C ASN A 301 9.66 21.31 -5.32
N VAL A 302 10.75 20.99 -4.60
CA VAL A 302 11.38 19.65 -4.60
C VAL A 302 10.38 18.54 -4.24
N ARG A 303 9.45 18.77 -3.29
CA ARG A 303 8.43 17.77 -2.93
C ARG A 303 7.48 17.46 -4.07
N LEU A 304 7.13 18.48 -4.89
CA LEU A 304 6.29 18.27 -6.05
C LEU A 304 7.05 17.65 -7.21
N ILE A 305 8.33 17.96 -7.38
CA ILE A 305 9.21 17.28 -8.33
C ILE A 305 9.21 15.78 -8.02
N ALA A 306 9.48 15.42 -6.75
CA ALA A 306 9.45 14.02 -6.30
C ALA A 306 8.06 13.39 -6.48
N GLY A 307 6.99 14.11 -6.14
CA GLY A 307 5.62 13.64 -6.28
C GLY A 307 5.24 13.34 -7.73
N TYR A 308 5.42 14.28 -8.65
CA TYR A 308 5.10 14.07 -10.07
C TYR A 308 6.04 13.05 -10.74
N SER A 309 7.32 13.02 -10.35
CA SER A 309 8.24 11.95 -10.76
C SER A 309 7.70 10.58 -10.31
N SER A 310 7.12 10.49 -9.10
CA SER A 310 6.50 9.26 -8.62
C SER A 310 5.27 8.87 -9.46
N VAL A 311 4.44 9.82 -9.89
CA VAL A 311 3.32 9.55 -10.82
C VAL A 311 3.82 8.92 -12.12
N ALA A 312 4.88 9.48 -12.71
CA ALA A 312 5.49 8.93 -13.92
C ALA A 312 6.03 7.49 -13.70
N GLN A 313 6.75 7.26 -12.60
CA GLN A 313 7.30 5.93 -12.28
C GLN A 313 6.21 4.89 -12.01
N LEU A 314 5.13 5.27 -11.34
CA LEU A 314 3.97 4.40 -11.13
C LEU A 314 3.26 4.10 -12.46
N GLY A 315 3.29 5.03 -13.42
CA GLY A 315 2.88 4.76 -14.81
C GLY A 315 3.71 3.65 -15.46
N PHE A 316 5.04 3.66 -15.31
CA PHE A 316 5.90 2.56 -15.80
C PHE A 316 5.59 1.23 -15.12
N ILE A 317 5.37 1.24 -13.79
CA ILE A 317 4.97 0.04 -13.05
C ILE A 317 3.64 -0.50 -13.60
N THR A 318 2.63 0.36 -13.78
CA THR A 318 1.33 -0.01 -14.34
C THR A 318 1.46 -0.57 -15.76
N ALA A 319 2.28 0.05 -16.61
CA ALA A 319 2.55 -0.44 -17.97
C ALA A 319 3.21 -1.82 -17.95
N GLY A 320 4.18 -2.05 -17.06
CA GLY A 320 4.82 -3.35 -16.88
C GLY A 320 3.83 -4.45 -16.45
N ILE A 321 2.97 -4.15 -15.46
CA ILE A 321 1.94 -5.08 -14.98
C ILE A 321 0.97 -5.45 -16.11
N PHE A 322 0.46 -4.46 -16.85
CA PHE A 322 -0.52 -4.65 -17.91
C PHE A 322 0.09 -4.97 -19.28
N ALA A 323 1.42 -5.13 -19.37
CA ALA A 323 2.03 -5.75 -20.54
C ALA A 323 1.61 -7.22 -20.69
N LEU A 324 1.14 -7.85 -19.62
CA LEU A 324 0.70 -9.25 -19.55
C LEU A 324 1.77 -10.23 -20.05
N ARG A 325 3.02 -9.93 -19.72
CA ARG A 325 4.21 -10.74 -20.03
C ARG A 325 5.04 -10.89 -18.76
N ALA A 326 5.67 -12.03 -18.58
CA ALA A 326 6.51 -12.30 -17.41
C ALA A 326 7.57 -11.20 -17.21
N ASP A 327 8.33 -10.86 -18.26
CA ASP A 327 9.36 -9.81 -18.23
C ASP A 327 8.79 -8.44 -17.80
N GLY A 328 7.53 -8.15 -18.19
CA GLY A 328 6.85 -6.92 -17.80
C GLY A 328 6.51 -6.88 -16.31
N SER A 329 6.00 -7.99 -15.77
CA SER A 329 5.70 -8.12 -14.34
C SER A 329 6.97 -8.08 -13.48
N ASP A 330 8.02 -8.78 -13.92
CA ASP A 330 9.32 -8.79 -13.23
C ASP A 330 9.95 -7.38 -13.21
N GLY A 331 9.89 -6.68 -14.36
CA GLY A 331 10.32 -5.29 -14.47
C GLY A 331 9.51 -4.35 -13.58
N ALA A 332 8.20 -4.56 -13.45
CA ALA A 332 7.34 -3.77 -12.57
C ALA A 332 7.68 -4.00 -11.09
N ILE A 333 7.90 -5.25 -10.67
CA ILE A 333 8.30 -5.61 -9.30
C ILE A 333 9.66 -4.98 -8.97
N LEU A 334 10.64 -5.12 -9.87
CA LEU A 334 11.96 -4.51 -9.71
C LEU A 334 11.85 -2.99 -9.60
N GLN A 335 11.01 -2.36 -10.43
CA GLN A 335 10.78 -0.92 -10.39
C GLN A 335 10.09 -0.47 -9.10
N MET A 336 9.19 -1.26 -8.52
CA MET A 336 8.60 -0.96 -7.21
C MET A 336 9.67 -0.86 -6.11
N VAL A 337 10.70 -1.70 -6.17
CA VAL A 337 11.82 -1.65 -5.22
C VAL A 337 12.74 -0.48 -5.52
N ASN A 338 13.12 -0.27 -6.78
CA ASN A 338 14.12 0.74 -7.18
C ASN A 338 13.63 2.20 -7.08
N GLN A 339 12.31 2.42 -7.07
CA GLN A 339 11.73 3.78 -7.00
C GLN A 339 12.09 4.53 -5.71
N ILE A 340 12.58 3.85 -4.68
CA ILE A 340 12.89 4.43 -3.37
C ILE A 340 14.01 5.46 -3.43
N GLY A 341 15.06 5.20 -4.22
CA GLY A 341 16.26 6.04 -4.28
C GLY A 341 16.03 7.49 -4.71
N ARG A 342 14.84 7.82 -5.21
CA ARG A 342 14.47 9.17 -5.65
C ARG A 342 13.66 9.97 -4.62
N ALA A 343 13.19 9.35 -3.56
CA ALA A 343 12.45 10.04 -2.49
C ALA A 343 13.38 10.76 -1.49
N HIS A 344 14.69 10.58 -1.62
CA HIS A 344 15.71 11.10 -0.71
C HIS A 344 16.54 12.25 -1.26
N VAL A 345 16.23 12.77 -2.45
CA VAL A 345 16.94 13.93 -3.06
C VAL A 345 16.31 15.25 -2.66
#